data_c3f9d79c928d20f73ce2f14d659961de
#
_entry.id   c3f9d79c928d20f73ce2f14d659961de
#
_cell.length_a   1.000
_cell.length_b   1.000
_cell.length_c   1.000
_cell.angle_alpha   90.00
_cell.angle_beta   90.00
_cell.angle_gamma   90.00
#
_symmetry.space_group_name_H-M   'P 1'
#
loop_
_entity.id
_entity.type
_entity.pdbx_description
1 polymer ?
#
loop_
_entity_poly.entity_id
_entity_poly.type
_entity_poly.pdbx_seq_one_letter_code
_entity_poly.pdbx_strand_id
1 'polypeptide(L)'
;IRLNIAGEHMDKNSIQELCGYITQVFSKCDDFLERRINSENSSVYICYFKGITQRDYISEKIIKPMLENLTALDNFNGNFETLLQCATLKYPPDSSSVSESLLRGEVLIAIEKPGEKKLYTVLANAQFTIGRSINEPTSDVTIKGPKAGFVEDAETNVTELRRYIRSTSFKFISLNLGDVSGTKI
;
A
#
# COMPACT_ATOMS: atom_id res chain seq x y z
N ILE A 1 11.17 -15.45 19.23
CA ILE A 1 10.38 -15.38 17.98
C ILE A 1 11.38 -15.53 16.85
N ARG A 2 11.46 -16.73 16.23
CA ARG A 2 12.29 -16.94 15.05
C ARG A 2 11.57 -16.33 13.85
N LEU A 3 12.17 -15.31 13.25
CA LEU A 3 11.83 -14.83 11.91
C LEU A 3 12.28 -15.93 10.92
N ASN A 4 11.33 -16.72 10.45
CA ASN A 4 11.60 -17.64 9.34
C ASN A 4 11.60 -16.85 8.03
N ILE A 5 12.78 -16.78 7.40
CA ILE A 5 13.05 -16.01 6.17
C ILE A 5 12.77 -16.86 4.92
N ALA A 6 12.17 -18.01 5.05
CA ALA A 6 11.92 -18.91 3.90
C ALA A 6 10.50 -19.45 3.92
N GLY A 7 9.67 -18.98 2.99
CA GLY A 7 8.59 -19.75 2.36
C GLY A 7 7.49 -20.35 3.24
N GLU A 8 7.25 -19.83 4.42
CA GLU A 8 6.13 -20.32 5.24
C GLU A 8 4.83 -19.60 4.86
N HIS A 9 3.80 -20.38 4.56
CA HIS A 9 2.42 -19.93 4.44
C HIS A 9 2.06 -18.93 5.53
N MET A 10 1.30 -17.90 5.16
CA MET A 10 0.80 -16.90 6.09
C MET A 10 -0.22 -17.53 7.04
N ASP A 11 0.26 -18.27 8.05
CA ASP A 11 -0.53 -18.73 9.22
C ASP A 11 -0.81 -17.59 10.21
N LYS A 12 -1.01 -16.36 9.67
CA LYS A 12 -1.41 -15.23 10.49
C LYS A 12 -2.92 -15.25 10.59
N ASN A 13 -3.38 -15.73 11.73
CA ASN A 13 -4.81 -15.93 12.01
C ASN A 13 -5.53 -14.65 12.47
N SER A 14 -4.82 -13.52 12.56
CA SER A 14 -5.43 -12.25 13.00
C SER A 14 -4.87 -11.02 12.28
N ILE A 15 -5.70 -9.98 12.18
CA ILE A 15 -5.27 -8.65 11.69
C ILE A 15 -4.11 -8.11 12.54
N GLN A 16 -4.12 -8.33 13.85
CA GLN A 16 -3.06 -7.85 14.74
C GLN A 16 -1.69 -8.40 14.39
N GLU A 17 -1.59 -9.70 14.10
CA GLU A 17 -0.32 -10.32 13.70
C GLU A 17 0.14 -9.82 12.32
N LEU A 18 -0.79 -9.68 11.37
CA LEU A 18 -0.49 -9.14 10.06
C LEU A 18 -0.04 -7.68 10.14
N CYS A 19 -0.77 -6.83 10.86
CA CYS A 19 -0.39 -5.44 11.09
C CYS A 19 0.98 -5.35 11.77
N GLY A 20 1.22 -6.14 12.82
CA GLY A 20 2.52 -6.14 13.51
C GLY A 20 3.69 -6.44 12.58
N TYR A 21 3.53 -7.44 11.71
CA TYR A 21 4.55 -7.77 10.71
C TYR A 21 4.75 -6.61 9.71
N ILE A 22 3.67 -6.10 9.11
CA ILE A 22 3.72 -5.05 8.09
C ILE A 22 4.31 -3.76 8.69
N THR A 23 3.85 -3.35 9.89
CA THR A 23 4.38 -2.18 10.59
C THR A 23 5.86 -2.34 10.93
N GLN A 24 6.31 -3.54 11.30
CA GLN A 24 7.73 -3.82 11.54
C GLN A 24 8.53 -3.69 10.24
N VAL A 25 8.06 -4.31 9.14
CA VAL A 25 8.74 -4.29 7.84
C VAL A 25 8.83 -2.87 7.30
N PHE A 26 7.77 -2.07 7.40
CA PHE A 26 7.72 -0.71 6.86
C PHE A 26 7.85 0.38 7.93
N SER A 27 8.40 0.03 9.10
CA SER A 27 8.75 1.02 10.12
C SER A 27 9.63 2.12 9.55
N LYS A 28 9.40 3.37 9.97
CA LYS A 28 10.14 4.55 9.49
C LYS A 28 9.93 4.83 7.97
N CYS A 29 8.78 4.47 7.43
CA CYS A 29 8.36 4.83 6.08
C CYS A 29 7.18 5.79 6.18
N ASP A 30 7.41 7.10 6.13
CA ASP A 30 6.34 8.11 6.26
C ASP A 30 5.44 8.19 5.01
N ASP A 31 5.85 7.54 3.94
CA ASP A 31 5.06 7.33 2.74
C ASP A 31 4.18 6.07 2.77
N PHE A 32 4.27 5.25 3.84
CA PHE A 32 3.43 4.10 4.07
C PHE A 32 2.18 4.49 4.85
N LEU A 33 1.00 4.11 4.35
CA LEU A 33 -0.28 4.46 4.94
C LEU A 33 -1.04 3.21 5.36
N GLU A 34 -1.63 3.29 6.54
CA GLU A 34 -2.49 2.27 7.12
C GLU A 34 -3.85 2.87 7.46
N ARG A 35 -4.92 2.11 7.22
CA ARG A 35 -6.28 2.47 7.58
C ARG A 35 -7.02 1.28 8.13
N ARG A 36 -7.82 1.50 9.17
CA ARG A 36 -8.75 0.52 9.72
C ARG A 36 -10.17 0.98 9.55
N ILE A 37 -11.06 0.05 9.19
CA ILE A 37 -12.50 0.24 9.14
C ILE A 37 -13.09 -0.85 10.03
N ASN A 38 -13.88 -0.46 11.02
CA ASN A 38 -14.54 -1.39 11.91
C ASN A 38 -16.04 -1.32 11.67
N SER A 39 -16.67 -2.47 11.57
CA SER A 39 -18.11 -2.70 11.60
C SER A 39 -18.48 -3.38 12.91
N GLU A 40 -19.74 -3.73 13.11
CA GLU A 40 -20.20 -4.45 14.32
C GLU A 40 -19.54 -5.82 14.46
N ASN A 41 -19.42 -6.53 13.32
CA ASN A 41 -18.94 -7.92 13.28
C ASN A 41 -17.73 -8.13 12.38
N SER A 42 -17.04 -7.08 11.98
CA SER A 42 -15.89 -7.20 11.10
C SER A 42 -14.89 -6.07 11.30
N SER A 43 -13.62 -6.40 11.15
CA SER A 43 -12.52 -5.42 11.12
C SER A 43 -11.78 -5.53 9.79
N VAL A 44 -11.54 -4.40 9.14
CA VAL A 44 -10.78 -4.31 7.89
C VAL A 44 -9.50 -3.53 8.12
N TYR A 45 -8.42 -4.06 7.63
CA TYR A 45 -7.12 -3.40 7.58
C TYR A 45 -6.73 -3.18 6.12
N ILE A 46 -6.40 -1.94 5.78
CA ILE A 46 -5.98 -1.53 4.44
C ILE A 46 -4.64 -0.84 4.57
N CYS A 47 -3.64 -1.23 3.76
CA CYS A 47 -2.37 -0.54 3.72
C CYS A 47 -1.78 -0.45 2.33
N TYR A 48 -1.03 0.62 2.08
CA TYR A 48 -0.44 0.94 0.78
C TYR A 48 0.63 2.04 0.89
N PHE A 49 1.43 2.22 -0.16
CA PHE A 49 2.38 3.32 -0.27
C PHE A 49 1.78 4.52 -1.00
N LYS A 50 1.85 5.69 -0.37
CA LYS A 50 1.51 6.97 -0.99
C LYS A 50 2.42 7.25 -2.19
N GLY A 51 1.87 7.82 -3.24
CA GLY A 51 2.62 8.20 -4.43
C GLY A 51 2.68 7.12 -5.51
N ILE A 52 3.03 5.87 -5.17
CA ILE A 52 3.04 4.77 -6.16
C ILE A 52 1.67 4.12 -6.36
N THR A 53 0.65 4.51 -5.58
CA THR A 53 -0.75 4.08 -5.70
C THR A 53 -1.64 5.24 -6.12
N GLN A 54 -2.73 4.94 -6.82
CA GLN A 54 -3.77 5.91 -7.19
C GLN A 54 -4.71 6.15 -6.02
N ARG A 55 -4.59 7.29 -5.36
CA ARG A 55 -5.37 7.65 -4.18
C ARG A 55 -6.88 7.66 -4.44
N ASP A 56 -7.31 8.24 -5.55
CA ASP A 56 -8.73 8.31 -5.92
C ASP A 56 -9.30 6.92 -6.21
N TYR A 57 -8.53 6.06 -6.85
CA TYR A 57 -8.92 4.67 -7.08
C TYR A 57 -9.14 3.93 -5.75
N ILE A 58 -8.23 4.08 -4.80
CA ILE A 58 -8.36 3.46 -3.47
C ILE A 58 -9.62 3.98 -2.77
N SER A 59 -9.86 5.28 -2.80
CA SER A 59 -11.02 5.90 -2.16
C SER A 59 -12.32 5.42 -2.78
N GLU A 60 -12.46 5.46 -4.10
CA GLU A 60 -13.73 5.17 -4.81
C GLU A 60 -13.98 3.65 -4.98
N LYS A 61 -12.93 2.85 -5.20
CA LYS A 61 -13.09 1.43 -5.56
C LYS A 61 -12.89 0.46 -4.42
N ILE A 62 -12.22 0.89 -3.35
CA ILE A 62 -11.91 0.06 -2.19
C ILE A 62 -12.65 0.55 -0.95
N ILE A 63 -12.39 1.80 -0.54
CA ILE A 63 -12.88 2.31 0.75
C ILE A 63 -14.38 2.60 0.71
N LYS A 64 -14.83 3.33 -0.30
CA LYS A 64 -16.23 3.74 -0.41
C LYS A 64 -17.21 2.56 -0.47
N PRO A 65 -17.00 1.51 -1.30
CA PRO A 65 -17.90 0.35 -1.29
C PRO A 65 -18.01 -0.35 0.07
N MET A 66 -16.91 -0.40 0.83
CA MET A 66 -16.92 -0.98 2.18
C MET A 66 -17.71 -0.14 3.17
N LEU A 67 -17.58 1.20 3.11
CA LEU A 67 -18.28 2.12 4.01
C LEU A 67 -19.78 2.22 3.68
N GLU A 68 -20.13 2.14 2.40
CA GLU A 68 -21.52 2.21 1.95
C GLU A 68 -22.29 0.90 2.22
N ASN A 69 -21.59 -0.21 2.40
CA ASN A 69 -22.21 -1.52 2.59
C ASN A 69 -21.60 -2.31 3.76
N LEU A 70 -21.71 -1.76 4.97
CA LEU A 70 -21.20 -2.41 6.18
C LEU A 70 -21.87 -3.77 6.44
N THR A 71 -23.14 -3.93 6.06
CA THR A 71 -23.84 -5.22 6.17
C THR A 71 -23.22 -6.30 5.30
N ALA A 72 -22.79 -5.95 4.08
CA ALA A 72 -22.08 -6.91 3.22
C ALA A 72 -20.71 -7.27 3.80
N LEU A 73 -20.05 -6.34 4.49
CA LEU A 73 -18.82 -6.57 5.19
C LEU A 73 -19.01 -7.56 6.35
N ASP A 74 -20.07 -7.40 7.15
CA ASP A 74 -20.39 -8.30 8.26
C ASP A 74 -20.80 -9.70 7.80
N ASN A 75 -21.38 -9.82 6.61
CA ASN A 75 -21.76 -11.08 5.98
C ASN A 75 -20.69 -11.60 4.98
N PHE A 76 -19.48 -11.02 5.01
CA PHE A 76 -18.41 -11.38 4.08
C PHE A 76 -18.05 -12.87 4.18
N ASN A 77 -17.97 -13.54 3.04
CA ASN A 77 -17.74 -14.98 2.92
C ASN A 77 -16.39 -15.35 2.28
N GLY A 78 -15.53 -14.34 2.07
CA GLY A 78 -14.22 -14.53 1.43
C GLY A 78 -14.17 -14.13 -0.05
N ASN A 79 -15.29 -13.76 -0.65
CA ASN A 79 -15.31 -13.30 -2.05
C ASN A 79 -15.17 -11.77 -2.12
N PHE A 80 -13.95 -11.29 -2.35
CA PHE A 80 -13.66 -9.86 -2.47
C PHE A 80 -14.25 -9.22 -3.73
N GLU A 81 -14.51 -9.98 -4.79
CA GLU A 81 -15.10 -9.47 -6.03
C GLU A 81 -16.53 -8.95 -5.83
N THR A 82 -17.25 -9.47 -4.84
CA THR A 82 -18.59 -8.99 -4.50
C THR A 82 -18.58 -7.72 -3.66
N LEU A 83 -17.48 -7.45 -2.96
CA LEU A 83 -17.33 -6.32 -2.05
C LEU A 83 -16.61 -5.13 -2.70
N LEU A 84 -15.65 -5.41 -3.58
CA LEU A 84 -14.77 -4.42 -4.17
C LEU A 84 -15.07 -4.20 -5.65
N GLN A 85 -14.98 -2.95 -6.08
CA GLN A 85 -15.13 -2.58 -7.49
C GLN A 85 -13.79 -2.53 -8.23
N CYS A 86 -12.85 -3.42 -7.87
CA CYS A 86 -11.51 -3.47 -8.42
C CYS A 86 -11.42 -4.40 -9.63
N ALA A 87 -10.69 -3.97 -10.66
CA ALA A 87 -10.53 -4.75 -11.88
C ALA A 87 -9.61 -5.98 -11.73
N THR A 88 -8.65 -5.92 -10.80
CA THR A 88 -7.67 -7.00 -10.62
C THR A 88 -7.42 -7.22 -9.13
N LEU A 89 -7.73 -8.42 -8.68
CA LEU A 89 -7.49 -8.90 -7.34
C LEU A 89 -6.54 -10.09 -7.38
N LYS A 90 -5.62 -10.16 -6.40
CA LYS A 90 -4.68 -11.28 -6.21
C LYS A 90 -4.72 -11.73 -4.77
N TYR A 91 -4.67 -13.03 -4.57
CA TYR A 91 -4.62 -13.62 -3.23
C TYR A 91 -3.16 -13.91 -2.87
N PRO A 92 -2.59 -13.23 -1.86
CA PRO A 92 -1.19 -13.42 -1.51
C PRO A 92 -0.97 -14.79 -0.88
N PRO A 93 0.04 -15.57 -1.35
CA PRO A 93 0.36 -16.87 -0.78
C PRO A 93 1.09 -16.76 0.56
N ASP A 94 1.85 -15.68 0.77
CA ASP A 94 2.70 -15.49 1.95
C ASP A 94 2.95 -14.02 2.26
N SER A 95 3.59 -13.76 3.41
CA SER A 95 3.90 -12.41 3.88
C SER A 95 4.97 -11.71 3.05
N SER A 96 5.87 -12.44 2.42
CA SER A 96 6.93 -11.85 1.60
C SER A 96 6.37 -11.32 0.29
N SER A 97 5.45 -12.07 -0.32
CA SER A 97 4.74 -11.63 -1.53
C SER A 97 3.88 -10.39 -1.27
N VAL A 98 3.30 -10.26 -0.08
CA VAL A 98 2.59 -9.03 0.33
C VAL A 98 3.53 -7.83 0.33
N SER A 99 4.71 -7.96 0.96
CA SER A 99 5.68 -6.86 1.03
C SER A 99 6.16 -6.42 -0.35
N GLU A 100 6.44 -7.36 -1.24
CA GLU A 100 6.81 -7.07 -2.63
C GLU A 100 5.67 -6.39 -3.41
N SER A 101 4.44 -6.85 -3.24
CA SER A 101 3.27 -6.30 -3.91
C SER A 101 2.98 -4.87 -3.48
N LEU A 102 3.10 -4.58 -2.19
CA LEU A 102 2.99 -3.22 -1.65
C LEU A 102 4.04 -2.28 -2.28
N LEU A 103 5.30 -2.75 -2.40
CA LEU A 103 6.37 -1.98 -3.05
C LEU A 103 6.18 -1.80 -4.56
N ARG A 104 5.28 -2.55 -5.19
CA ARG A 104 4.87 -2.36 -6.60
C ARG A 104 3.67 -1.43 -6.76
N GLY A 105 3.08 -0.95 -5.67
CA GLY A 105 1.90 -0.08 -5.69
C GLY A 105 0.58 -0.85 -5.69
N GLU A 106 0.57 -2.08 -5.20
CA GLU A 106 -0.66 -2.79 -4.87
C GLU A 106 -1.14 -2.38 -3.46
N VAL A 107 -2.41 -2.59 -3.17
CA VAL A 107 -3.05 -2.30 -1.89
C VAL A 107 -3.39 -3.61 -1.21
N LEU A 108 -2.92 -3.80 0.01
CA LEU A 108 -3.35 -4.92 0.84
C LEU A 108 -4.68 -4.59 1.53
N ILE A 109 -5.59 -5.53 1.47
CA ILE A 109 -6.86 -5.49 2.19
C ILE A 109 -6.97 -6.80 2.97
N ALA A 110 -7.19 -6.69 4.27
CA ALA A 110 -7.40 -7.83 5.16
C ALA A 110 -8.70 -7.65 5.94
N ILE A 111 -9.51 -8.70 6.00
CA ILE A 111 -10.79 -8.73 6.72
C ILE A 111 -10.75 -9.84 7.75
N GLU A 112 -11.06 -9.48 9.00
CA GLU A 112 -11.21 -10.39 10.13
C GLU A 112 -12.62 -10.32 10.68
N LYS A 113 -13.19 -11.46 10.99
CA LYS A 113 -14.48 -11.56 11.66
C LYS A 113 -14.31 -12.07 13.08
N PRO A 114 -14.87 -11.40 14.08
CA PRO A 114 -14.90 -11.91 15.44
C PRO A 114 -15.56 -13.29 15.50
N GLY A 115 -14.84 -14.25 16.07
CA GLY A 115 -15.33 -15.65 16.21
C GLY A 115 -14.92 -16.58 15.07
N GLU A 116 -14.46 -16.09 13.94
CA GLU A 116 -13.82 -16.88 12.90
C GLU A 116 -12.30 -16.84 13.09
N LYS A 117 -11.65 -18.00 13.21
CA LYS A 117 -10.17 -18.10 13.22
C LYS A 117 -9.60 -18.02 11.81
N LYS A 118 -10.10 -17.06 11.01
CA LYS A 118 -9.70 -16.92 9.62
C LYS A 118 -9.51 -15.45 9.25
N LEU A 119 -8.36 -15.15 8.70
CA LEU A 119 -8.04 -13.85 8.11
C LEU A 119 -8.18 -13.96 6.58
N TYR A 120 -9.05 -13.16 6.02
CA TYR A 120 -9.22 -13.04 4.58
C TYR A 120 -8.34 -11.93 4.06
N THR A 121 -7.46 -12.21 3.10
CA THR A 121 -6.52 -11.24 2.54
C THR A 121 -6.59 -11.18 1.02
N VAL A 122 -6.47 -9.99 0.46
CA VAL A 122 -6.39 -9.77 -0.97
C VAL A 122 -5.50 -8.57 -1.29
N LEU A 123 -4.86 -8.61 -2.44
CA LEU A 123 -4.10 -7.52 -3.03
C LEU A 123 -4.87 -6.94 -4.22
N ALA A 124 -5.16 -5.65 -4.18
CA ALA A 124 -5.81 -4.93 -5.27
C ALA A 124 -4.76 -4.12 -6.04
N ASN A 125 -4.76 -4.23 -7.36
CA ASN A 125 -3.88 -3.43 -8.21
C ASN A 125 -4.40 -1.99 -8.27
N ALA A 126 -3.67 -1.08 -7.65
CA ALA A 126 -3.94 0.35 -7.65
C ALA A 126 -2.69 1.15 -8.08
N GLN A 127 -1.83 0.56 -8.89
CA GLN A 127 -0.61 1.20 -9.35
C GLN A 127 -0.90 2.54 -10.04
N PHE A 128 -0.18 3.56 -9.62
CA PHE A 128 -0.18 4.84 -10.31
C PHE A 128 0.68 4.75 -11.57
N THR A 129 0.03 4.70 -12.71
CA THR A 129 0.71 4.76 -14.02
C THR A 129 0.78 6.22 -14.44
N ILE A 130 1.97 6.82 -14.41
CA ILE A 130 2.15 8.12 -15.05
C ILE A 130 1.98 7.90 -16.56
N GLY A 131 0.88 8.39 -17.12
CA GLY A 131 0.80 8.62 -18.56
C GLY A 131 1.95 9.57 -18.92
N ARG A 132 2.80 9.19 -19.87
CA ARG A 132 3.92 10.00 -20.34
C ARG A 132 3.43 11.37 -20.79
N SER A 133 3.58 12.37 -19.94
CA SER A 133 3.64 13.77 -20.35
C SER A 133 4.81 14.43 -19.61
N ILE A 134 6.00 13.85 -19.75
CA ILE A 134 7.22 14.58 -19.48
C ILE A 134 7.51 15.29 -20.79
N ASN A 135 7.23 16.60 -20.86
CA ASN A 135 7.76 17.44 -21.90
C ASN A 135 9.28 17.36 -21.81
N GLU A 136 9.91 16.72 -22.79
CA GLU A 136 11.36 16.71 -22.90
C GLU A 136 11.84 18.16 -23.06
N PRO A 137 12.76 18.62 -22.21
CA PRO A 137 13.48 19.86 -22.52
C PRO A 137 14.27 19.58 -23.81
N THR A 138 14.04 20.39 -24.84
CA THR A 138 14.56 20.22 -26.19
C THR A 138 16.06 20.53 -26.35
N SER A 139 16.82 20.68 -25.26
CA SER A 139 18.17 21.25 -25.36
C SER A 139 19.33 20.33 -24.97
N ASP A 140 19.12 19.11 -24.40
CA ASP A 140 20.24 18.23 -24.15
C ASP A 140 19.90 16.75 -24.38
N VAL A 141 20.52 16.19 -25.42
CA VAL A 141 20.48 14.74 -25.71
C VAL A 141 21.42 14.01 -24.76
N THR A 142 20.94 13.62 -23.61
CA THR A 142 21.65 12.72 -22.70
C THR A 142 21.63 11.30 -23.27
N ILE A 143 22.76 10.80 -23.72
CA ILE A 143 22.91 9.54 -24.45
C ILE A 143 22.76 8.30 -23.54
N LYS A 144 22.80 8.44 -22.21
CA LYS A 144 22.68 7.30 -21.27
C LYS A 144 22.08 7.74 -19.93
N GLY A 145 20.96 7.11 -19.54
CA GLY A 145 20.39 7.20 -18.19
C GLY A 145 18.88 7.47 -18.18
N PRO A 146 18.19 7.22 -17.06
CA PRO A 146 16.80 7.63 -16.90
C PRO A 146 16.73 9.15 -16.95
N LYS A 147 15.86 9.69 -17.83
CA LYS A 147 15.67 11.14 -18.02
C LYS A 147 14.81 11.80 -16.92
N ALA A 148 14.60 11.13 -15.79
CA ALA A 148 13.85 11.67 -14.66
C ALA A 148 14.81 12.34 -13.68
N GLY A 149 14.75 13.66 -13.60
CA GLY A 149 15.44 14.47 -12.58
C GLY A 149 14.53 14.73 -11.38
N PHE A 150 15.13 15.08 -10.26
CA PHE A 150 14.38 15.56 -9.11
C PHE A 150 13.75 16.92 -9.43
N VAL A 151 12.54 17.11 -8.90
CA VAL A 151 11.77 18.34 -8.99
C VAL A 151 11.72 19.01 -7.61
N GLU A 152 11.16 20.21 -7.51
CA GLU A 152 11.06 20.95 -6.24
C GLU A 152 10.12 20.25 -5.23
N ASP A 153 9.17 19.43 -5.69
CA ASP A 153 8.26 18.70 -4.82
C ASP A 153 8.88 17.41 -4.27
N ALA A 154 9.12 17.39 -2.96
CA ALA A 154 9.72 16.25 -2.26
C ALA A 154 8.88 14.97 -2.37
N GLU A 155 7.54 15.07 -2.36
CA GLU A 155 6.67 13.87 -2.46
C GLU A 155 6.80 13.21 -3.84
N THR A 156 6.92 14.00 -4.90
CA THR A 156 7.18 13.51 -6.24
C THR A 156 8.53 12.81 -6.32
N ASN A 157 9.57 13.37 -5.74
CA ASN A 157 10.91 12.78 -5.71
C ASN A 157 10.94 11.45 -4.95
N VAL A 158 10.26 11.36 -3.81
CA VAL A 158 10.12 10.11 -3.05
C VAL A 158 9.37 9.06 -3.87
N THR A 159 8.32 9.45 -4.57
CA THR A 159 7.56 8.57 -5.46
C THR A 159 8.46 7.98 -6.55
N GLU A 160 9.28 8.80 -7.18
CA GLU A 160 10.25 8.34 -8.19
C GLU A 160 11.28 7.39 -7.58
N LEU A 161 11.88 7.74 -6.43
CA LEU A 161 12.80 6.84 -5.73
C LEU A 161 12.15 5.50 -5.38
N ARG A 162 10.90 5.50 -4.89
CA ARG A 162 10.18 4.28 -4.52
C ARG A 162 9.90 3.38 -5.74
N ARG A 163 9.73 3.95 -6.93
CA ARG A 163 9.57 3.19 -8.18
C ARG A 163 10.83 2.46 -8.61
N TYR A 164 12.00 3.07 -8.40
CA TYR A 164 13.29 2.48 -8.72
C TYR A 164 13.79 1.55 -7.62
N ILE A 165 13.61 1.93 -6.35
CA ILE A 165 14.13 1.20 -5.20
C ILE A 165 12.98 0.46 -4.53
N ARG A 166 12.64 -0.71 -5.07
CA ARG A 166 11.59 -1.59 -4.52
C ARG A 166 12.16 -2.52 -3.44
N SER A 167 12.61 -1.92 -2.35
CA SER A 167 13.24 -2.64 -1.24
C SER A 167 12.60 -2.28 0.10
N THR A 168 12.39 -3.28 0.94
CA THR A 168 11.94 -3.09 2.32
C THR A 168 12.98 -2.38 3.19
N SER A 169 14.25 -2.38 2.75
CA SER A 169 15.34 -1.65 3.42
C SER A 169 15.36 -0.16 3.09
N PHE A 170 14.69 0.27 2.02
CA PHE A 170 14.57 1.68 1.69
C PHE A 170 13.54 2.35 2.61
N LYS A 171 14.02 3.26 3.48
CA LYS A 171 13.21 4.01 4.43
C LYS A 171 13.16 5.47 4.02
N PHE A 172 11.97 6.06 4.14
CA PHE A 172 11.77 7.49 3.93
C PHE A 172 11.22 8.11 5.20
N ILE A 173 11.96 9.07 5.75
CA ILE A 173 11.59 9.82 6.96
C ILE A 173 11.49 11.29 6.58
N SER A 174 10.34 11.89 6.81
CA SER A 174 10.16 13.33 6.61
C SER A 174 10.40 14.09 7.92
N LEU A 175 11.16 15.16 7.83
CA LEU A 175 11.42 16.04 8.95
C LEU A 175 10.80 17.41 8.68
N ASN A 176 10.20 18.02 9.70
CA ASN A 176 9.76 19.41 9.63
C ASN A 176 10.86 20.29 10.22
N LEU A 177 11.39 21.22 9.45
CA LEU A 177 12.40 22.16 9.89
C LEU A 177 11.82 23.58 9.95
N GLY A 178 12.19 24.30 11.01
CA GLY A 178 11.80 25.68 11.26
C GLY A 178 10.52 25.82 12.09
N ASP A 179 10.60 26.59 13.16
CA ASP A 179 9.48 26.84 14.08
C ASP A 179 8.38 27.70 13.44
N VAL A 180 8.69 28.47 12.40
CA VAL A 180 7.77 29.40 11.74
C VAL A 180 7.39 28.90 10.34
N SER A 181 8.34 28.39 9.57
CA SER A 181 8.09 27.95 8.18
C SER A 181 7.53 26.53 8.09
N GLY A 182 7.82 25.67 9.07
CA GLY A 182 7.36 24.28 9.07
C GLY A 182 7.75 23.53 7.78
N THR A 183 8.89 23.86 7.18
CA THR A 183 9.31 23.28 5.90
C THR A 183 9.55 21.79 6.06
N LYS A 184 8.86 20.99 5.27
CA LYS A 184 9.00 19.55 5.22
C LYS A 184 10.21 19.19 4.36
N ILE A 185 11.14 18.43 4.92
CA ILE A 185 12.34 17.90 4.25
C ILE A 185 12.28 16.37 4.24
#